data_7e09deed9b5bd53254b3e132782e4cce
#
_entry.id   7e09deed9b5bd53254b3e132782e4cce
#
_cell.length_a   1.000
_cell.length_b   1.000
_cell.length_c   1.000
_cell.angle_alpha   90.00
_cell.angle_beta   90.00
_cell.angle_gamma   90.00
#
_symmetry.space_group_name_H-M   'P 1'
#
loop_
_entity.id
_entity.type
_entity.pdbx_description
1 polymer ?
#
loop_
_entity_poly.entity_id
_entity_poly.type
_entity_poly.pdbx_seq_one_letter_code
_entity_poly.pdbx_strand_id
1 'polypeptide(L)'
;MTDTPGNPGGSTQAAHPCGSGPSDGSVPAIHAIIPAGGAGTRLWPLSRRHRPKFLLDLTGAGHSLLQDTVERLAPVTATTTVVTGVAHIAAVADQLPQVPRENLLAEPSPRDSMAAIGLAAAVIAHRHGRDAVVGSFAADHTVADRTAFAGAVRQAALLAEQGWVVTIGIEATGPSTAFGYIHAGDPTDVPGAPDGRRVLGFTEKPDADTAAAYLATGDYRWNAGMFVVRAGVLLDHLAELRPQLAAGIDAIAAAWDVPEREEVLAERWPALEKIAIDHAIAEPVAAAGGVATVPVSMGWNDVGGFDALTELVAPRSEGPAAGAGVLDSVDSADGADGADGAETVDGSVPEAPRADVRVVGSDGALIASTSGRTVVLLGVPGAVVVDTPDALLVTTPEHSQGVKGVVDALRAAGREDLL
;
A
#
# COMPACT_ATOMS: atom_id res chain seq x y z
N MET A 1 -58.60 0.32 -39.72
CA MET A 1 -57.41 0.90 -40.31
C MET A 1 -56.84 1.86 -39.26
N THR A 2 -56.00 1.40 -38.39
CA THR A 2 -55.15 2.26 -37.52
C THR A 2 -53.86 1.46 -37.24
N ASP A 3 -52.80 1.84 -37.93
CA ASP A 3 -51.45 1.32 -37.77
C ASP A 3 -50.87 1.77 -36.43
N THR A 4 -50.29 0.83 -35.70
CA THR A 4 -49.46 1.08 -34.53
C THR A 4 -48.00 0.82 -34.93
N PRO A 5 -47.05 1.74 -34.79
CA PRO A 5 -45.64 1.47 -35.07
C PRO A 5 -44.98 0.78 -33.88
N GLY A 6 -44.21 -0.27 -34.19
CA GLY A 6 -43.44 -1.07 -33.26
C GLY A 6 -42.24 -0.33 -32.69
N ASN A 7 -41.92 -0.64 -31.46
CA ASN A 7 -40.77 -0.21 -30.69
C ASN A 7 -39.54 -1.13 -30.98
N PRO A 8 -38.39 -0.64 -31.43
CA PRO A 8 -37.16 -1.40 -31.45
C PRO A 8 -36.27 -0.99 -30.25
N GLY A 9 -36.52 -1.62 -29.10
CA GLY A 9 -35.61 -1.56 -27.96
C GLY A 9 -34.66 -2.75 -27.97
N GLY A 10 -33.60 -2.68 -28.79
CA GLY A 10 -32.47 -3.61 -28.73
C GLY A 10 -31.43 -3.07 -27.80
N SER A 11 -31.37 -3.59 -26.57
CA SER A 11 -30.20 -3.43 -25.68
C SER A 11 -29.03 -4.21 -26.25
N THR A 12 -28.06 -3.51 -26.79
CA THR A 12 -26.72 -4.06 -27.13
C THR A 12 -25.99 -4.36 -25.81
N GLN A 13 -26.08 -5.60 -25.35
CA GLN A 13 -25.14 -6.15 -24.39
C GLN A 13 -23.76 -6.20 -25.06
N ALA A 14 -22.80 -5.45 -24.49
CA ALA A 14 -21.42 -5.52 -24.92
C ALA A 14 -20.91 -6.96 -24.65
N ALA A 15 -20.58 -7.68 -25.72
CA ALA A 15 -20.01 -9.02 -25.65
C ALA A 15 -18.56 -8.88 -25.16
N HIS A 16 -18.27 -9.41 -23.98
CA HIS A 16 -16.90 -9.62 -23.53
C HIS A 16 -16.19 -10.59 -24.48
N PRO A 17 -14.94 -10.32 -24.91
CA PRO A 17 -14.17 -11.25 -25.71
C PRO A 17 -13.79 -12.45 -24.83
N CYS A 18 -14.35 -13.62 -25.15
CA CYS A 18 -14.01 -14.89 -24.54
C CYS A 18 -12.62 -15.29 -25.05
N GLY A 19 -11.55 -14.93 -24.33
CA GLY A 19 -10.20 -15.44 -24.53
C GLY A 19 -10.12 -16.85 -23.96
N SER A 20 -9.68 -17.83 -24.76
CA SER A 20 -9.39 -19.20 -24.34
C SER A 20 -8.17 -19.21 -23.40
N GLY A 21 -8.38 -19.12 -22.07
CA GLY A 21 -7.36 -19.34 -21.06
C GLY A 21 -7.07 -20.83 -20.84
N PRO A 22 -5.92 -21.18 -20.22
CA PRO A 22 -5.55 -22.56 -19.95
C PRO A 22 -6.56 -23.25 -19.04
N SER A 23 -7.00 -24.44 -19.42
CA SER A 23 -8.10 -25.20 -18.81
C SER A 23 -7.66 -26.18 -17.72
N ASP A 24 -6.49 -25.97 -17.08
CA ASP A 24 -5.95 -26.96 -16.11
C ASP A 24 -6.20 -26.62 -14.64
N GLY A 25 -6.87 -25.50 -14.32
CA GLY A 25 -7.18 -25.11 -12.93
C GLY A 25 -5.97 -24.66 -12.11
N SER A 26 -4.82 -24.46 -12.72
CA SER A 26 -3.67 -23.87 -12.03
C SER A 26 -3.88 -22.37 -11.78
N VAL A 27 -3.48 -21.91 -10.59
CA VAL A 27 -3.51 -20.47 -10.29
C VAL A 27 -2.42 -19.77 -11.11
N PRO A 28 -2.72 -18.68 -11.83
CA PRO A 28 -1.74 -17.98 -12.63
C PRO A 28 -0.61 -17.41 -11.79
N ALA A 29 0.59 -17.37 -12.36
CA ALA A 29 1.73 -16.74 -11.75
C ALA A 29 1.51 -15.21 -11.69
N ILE A 30 1.58 -14.62 -10.48
CA ILE A 30 1.38 -13.19 -10.27
C ILE A 30 2.73 -12.48 -10.23
N HIS A 31 2.84 -11.37 -10.94
CA HIS A 31 3.96 -10.45 -10.83
C HIS A 31 3.58 -9.32 -9.87
N ALA A 32 4.18 -9.31 -8.67
CA ALA A 32 3.87 -8.28 -7.68
C ALA A 32 4.49 -6.94 -8.07
N ILE A 33 3.70 -5.89 -7.92
CA ILE A 33 4.10 -4.49 -7.98
C ILE A 33 3.92 -3.93 -6.57
N ILE A 34 4.99 -3.39 -5.99
CA ILE A 34 4.95 -2.80 -4.65
C ILE A 34 5.27 -1.31 -4.78
N PRO A 35 4.25 -0.43 -4.87
CA PRO A 35 4.46 0.99 -4.76
C PRO A 35 4.93 1.34 -3.34
N ALA A 36 6.19 1.79 -3.23
CA ALA A 36 6.83 2.21 -1.98
C ALA A 36 7.04 3.73 -2.01
N GLY A 37 5.95 4.45 -1.85
CA GLY A 37 5.89 5.91 -1.91
C GLY A 37 5.23 6.52 -0.67
N GLY A 38 5.38 7.84 -0.54
CA GLY A 38 4.80 8.58 0.59
C GLY A 38 5.69 8.60 1.84
N ALA A 39 5.76 9.77 2.48
CA ALA A 39 6.64 9.97 3.64
C ALA A 39 6.03 9.49 4.97
N GLY A 40 4.73 9.13 5.01
CA GLY A 40 4.05 8.72 6.25
C GLY A 40 4.00 9.83 7.31
N THR A 41 3.78 11.08 6.93
CA THR A 41 3.92 12.28 7.78
C THR A 41 3.10 12.27 9.07
N ARG A 42 2.04 11.45 9.16
CA ARG A 42 1.23 11.29 10.38
C ARG A 42 1.94 10.49 11.48
N LEU A 43 3.05 9.85 11.15
CA LEU A 43 3.90 9.12 12.09
C LEU A 43 5.17 9.91 12.46
N TRP A 44 5.24 11.20 12.11
CA TRP A 44 6.31 12.06 12.62
C TRP A 44 6.31 12.05 14.15
N PRO A 45 7.45 11.99 14.84
CA PRO A 45 8.83 12.04 14.35
C PRO A 45 9.48 10.68 14.02
N LEU A 46 8.74 9.54 14.04
CA LEU A 46 9.30 8.25 13.61
C LEU A 46 9.61 8.23 12.12
N SER A 47 8.63 8.63 11.31
CA SER A 47 8.82 8.76 9.86
C SER A 47 9.43 10.10 9.50
N ARG A 48 10.34 10.10 8.55
CA ARG A 48 11.04 11.27 8.01
C ARG A 48 11.10 11.19 6.49
N ARG A 49 11.43 12.30 5.83
CA ARG A 49 11.59 12.33 4.37
C ARG A 49 12.65 11.32 3.88
N HIS A 50 13.78 11.21 4.60
CA HIS A 50 14.83 10.25 4.28
C HIS A 50 14.57 8.84 4.80
N ARG A 51 13.60 8.68 5.69
CA ARG A 51 13.23 7.43 6.34
C ARG A 51 11.71 7.29 6.42
N PRO A 52 11.07 7.00 5.27
CA PRO A 52 9.63 6.92 5.17
C PRO A 52 9.07 5.69 5.92
N LYS A 53 7.78 5.72 6.21
CA LYS A 53 7.02 4.73 6.97
C LYS A 53 7.31 3.28 6.53
N PHE A 54 7.37 3.00 5.24
CA PHE A 54 7.55 1.64 4.73
C PHE A 54 8.92 1.02 5.04
N LEU A 55 9.94 1.83 5.36
CA LEU A 55 11.27 1.36 5.78
C LEU A 55 11.40 1.13 7.29
N LEU A 56 10.34 1.37 8.07
CA LEU A 56 10.34 1.27 9.53
C LEU A 56 9.76 -0.06 10.00
N ASP A 57 10.32 -0.61 11.09
CA ASP A 57 9.66 -1.63 11.88
C ASP A 57 8.67 -0.95 12.85
N LEU A 58 7.41 -0.93 12.47
CA LEU A 58 6.32 -0.35 13.25
C LEU A 58 5.51 -1.40 14.02
N THR A 59 5.87 -2.64 13.89
CA THR A 59 5.20 -3.77 14.55
C THR A 59 6.04 -4.39 15.66
N GLY A 60 7.33 -4.07 15.72
CA GLY A 60 8.29 -4.70 16.63
C GLY A 60 8.66 -6.14 16.23
N ALA A 61 8.43 -6.50 14.97
CA ALA A 61 8.70 -7.83 14.44
C ALA A 61 10.16 -8.05 14.00
N GLY A 62 10.99 -7.01 14.05
CA GLY A 62 12.40 -7.05 13.64
C GLY A 62 12.62 -6.84 12.13
N HIS A 63 11.58 -6.45 11.38
CA HIS A 63 11.66 -6.13 9.96
C HIS A 63 10.70 -5.00 9.59
N SER A 64 11.00 -4.29 8.51
CA SER A 64 10.19 -3.17 8.05
C SER A 64 8.86 -3.60 7.44
N LEU A 65 7.92 -2.67 7.30
CA LEU A 65 6.64 -2.93 6.61
C LEU A 65 6.85 -3.38 5.16
N LEU A 66 7.87 -2.86 4.49
CA LEU A 66 8.25 -3.27 3.14
C LEU A 66 8.71 -4.72 3.10
N GLN A 67 9.59 -5.12 4.03
CA GLN A 67 10.06 -6.50 4.16
C GLN A 67 8.89 -7.44 4.47
N ASP A 68 8.00 -7.08 5.40
CA ASP A 68 6.78 -7.85 5.71
C ASP A 68 5.89 -8.02 4.46
N THR A 69 5.74 -6.96 3.66
CA THR A 69 4.95 -7.02 2.43
C THR A 69 5.56 -8.00 1.41
N VAL A 70 6.88 -7.96 1.21
CA VAL A 70 7.56 -8.90 0.29
C VAL A 70 7.46 -10.35 0.78
N GLU A 71 7.69 -10.60 2.08
CA GLU A 71 7.55 -11.93 2.66
C GLU A 71 6.14 -12.49 2.54
N ARG A 72 5.12 -11.67 2.81
CA ARG A 72 3.71 -12.04 2.70
C ARG A 72 3.30 -12.40 1.28
N LEU A 73 3.89 -11.74 0.29
CA LEU A 73 3.63 -11.97 -1.14
C LEU A 73 4.37 -13.17 -1.71
N ALA A 74 5.52 -13.55 -1.16
CA ALA A 74 6.38 -14.61 -1.70
C ALA A 74 5.66 -15.94 -2.03
N PRO A 75 4.67 -16.43 -1.23
CA PRO A 75 3.96 -17.67 -1.54
C PRO A 75 2.98 -17.61 -2.71
N VAL A 76 2.68 -16.41 -3.21
CA VAL A 76 1.65 -16.19 -4.25
C VAL A 76 2.15 -15.45 -5.48
N THR A 77 3.44 -15.07 -5.53
CA THR A 77 4.01 -14.30 -6.63
C THR A 77 5.21 -14.99 -7.27
N ALA A 78 5.37 -14.81 -8.57
CA ALA A 78 6.53 -15.31 -9.33
C ALA A 78 7.69 -14.32 -9.31
N THR A 79 7.40 -13.03 -9.36
CA THR A 79 8.39 -11.95 -9.29
C THR A 79 7.87 -10.80 -8.43
N THR A 80 8.80 -10.02 -7.89
CA THR A 80 8.49 -8.79 -7.16
C THR A 80 9.19 -7.62 -7.84
N THR A 81 8.44 -6.55 -8.10
CA THR A 81 8.92 -5.28 -8.61
C THR A 81 8.55 -4.18 -7.61
N VAL A 82 9.53 -3.42 -7.13
CA VAL A 82 9.30 -2.31 -6.20
C VAL A 82 9.48 -0.99 -6.94
N VAL A 83 8.51 -0.09 -6.78
CA VAL A 83 8.57 1.27 -7.34
C VAL A 83 8.71 2.27 -6.21
N THR A 84 9.79 3.03 -6.19
CA THR A 84 10.07 4.00 -5.11
C THR A 84 10.76 5.25 -5.66
N GLY A 85 10.81 6.31 -4.86
CA GLY A 85 11.54 7.52 -5.25
C GLY A 85 13.06 7.29 -5.29
N VAL A 86 13.78 8.01 -6.17
CA VAL A 86 15.25 7.96 -6.30
C VAL A 86 15.96 8.13 -4.96
N ALA A 87 15.40 8.90 -4.02
CA ALA A 87 15.98 9.12 -2.70
C ALA A 87 15.98 7.87 -1.81
N HIS A 88 15.14 6.89 -2.10
CA HIS A 88 14.94 5.71 -1.24
C HIS A 88 15.45 4.42 -1.87
N ILE A 89 15.86 4.45 -3.15
CA ILE A 89 16.22 3.25 -3.91
C ILE A 89 17.35 2.45 -3.27
N ALA A 90 18.35 3.12 -2.69
CA ALA A 90 19.46 2.47 -2.00
C ALA A 90 18.97 1.72 -0.75
N ALA A 91 18.23 2.41 0.14
CA ALA A 91 17.68 1.80 1.36
C ALA A 91 16.72 0.64 1.06
N VAL A 92 15.92 0.74 -0.01
CA VAL A 92 15.07 -0.36 -0.48
C VAL A 92 15.92 -1.55 -0.93
N ALA A 93 16.98 -1.30 -1.71
CA ALA A 93 17.89 -2.37 -2.17
C ALA A 93 18.61 -3.07 -1.02
N ASP A 94 19.00 -2.32 0.01
CA ASP A 94 19.67 -2.87 1.20
C ASP A 94 18.73 -3.72 2.05
N GLN A 95 17.46 -3.31 2.18
CA GLN A 95 16.45 -4.08 2.92
C GLN A 95 15.92 -5.30 2.14
N LEU A 96 16.03 -5.30 0.81
CA LEU A 96 15.49 -6.35 -0.06
C LEU A 96 16.55 -6.99 -0.95
N PRO A 97 17.61 -7.62 -0.38
CA PRO A 97 18.69 -8.23 -1.17
C PRO A 97 18.20 -9.38 -2.07
N GLN A 98 17.03 -9.95 -1.77
CA GLN A 98 16.39 -10.99 -2.57
C GLN A 98 15.67 -10.48 -3.82
N VAL A 99 15.40 -9.15 -3.92
CA VAL A 99 14.78 -8.55 -5.11
C VAL A 99 15.86 -8.11 -6.09
N PRO A 100 15.85 -8.61 -7.33
CA PRO A 100 16.83 -8.20 -8.34
C PRO A 100 16.81 -6.69 -8.57
N ARG A 101 18.00 -6.08 -8.75
CA ARG A 101 18.11 -4.63 -8.93
C ARG A 101 17.36 -4.10 -10.15
N GLU A 102 17.25 -4.90 -11.21
CA GLU A 102 16.43 -4.58 -12.40
C GLU A 102 14.93 -4.48 -12.10
N ASN A 103 14.46 -5.03 -10.97
CA ASN A 103 13.08 -4.95 -10.49
C ASN A 103 12.87 -3.80 -9.49
N LEU A 104 13.88 -3.01 -9.20
CA LEU A 104 13.77 -1.79 -8.40
C LEU A 104 13.64 -0.59 -9.34
N LEU A 105 12.46 -0.04 -9.45
CA LEU A 105 12.12 1.07 -10.34
C LEU A 105 12.18 2.39 -9.55
N ALA A 106 13.02 3.31 -9.99
CA ALA A 106 13.21 4.61 -9.34
C ALA A 106 12.39 5.71 -10.02
N GLU A 107 11.46 6.31 -9.29
CA GLU A 107 10.70 7.50 -9.74
C GLU A 107 11.54 8.76 -9.53
N PRO A 108 11.72 9.61 -10.55
CA PRO A 108 12.40 10.90 -10.39
C PRO A 108 11.67 11.88 -9.46
N SER A 109 10.34 11.81 -9.44
CA SER A 109 9.48 12.62 -8.56
C SER A 109 8.10 11.95 -8.39
N PRO A 110 7.38 12.19 -7.29
CA PRO A 110 6.06 11.60 -7.05
C PRO A 110 5.03 11.99 -8.11
N ARG A 111 4.33 11.00 -8.69
CA ARG A 111 3.26 11.16 -9.69
C ARG A 111 1.98 10.44 -9.32
N ASP A 112 1.78 10.18 -8.03
CA ASP A 112 0.68 9.38 -7.50
C ASP A 112 0.74 7.92 -7.95
N SER A 113 -0.25 7.09 -7.55
CA SER A 113 -0.16 5.63 -7.68
C SER A 113 -0.26 5.14 -9.14
N MET A 114 -1.03 5.83 -10.02
CA MET A 114 -1.20 5.34 -11.40
C MET A 114 0.09 5.34 -12.21
N ALA A 115 0.92 6.36 -12.09
CA ALA A 115 2.20 6.42 -12.82
C ALA A 115 3.15 5.29 -12.38
N ALA A 116 3.25 5.04 -11.07
CA ALA A 116 4.08 3.97 -10.50
C ALA A 116 3.61 2.58 -10.94
N ILE A 117 2.33 2.30 -10.74
CA ILE A 117 1.73 1.00 -11.07
C ILE A 117 1.73 0.78 -12.57
N GLY A 118 1.36 1.79 -13.34
CA GLY A 118 1.33 1.72 -14.80
C GLY A 118 2.70 1.49 -15.42
N LEU A 119 3.74 2.17 -14.92
CA LEU A 119 5.11 1.95 -15.36
C LEU A 119 5.56 0.52 -15.08
N ALA A 120 5.38 0.04 -13.83
CA ALA A 120 5.76 -1.32 -13.48
C ALA A 120 4.99 -2.36 -14.29
N ALA A 121 3.67 -2.17 -14.49
CA ALA A 121 2.85 -3.05 -15.32
C ALA A 121 3.32 -3.07 -16.79
N ALA A 122 3.68 -1.91 -17.36
CA ALA A 122 4.22 -1.82 -18.71
C ALA A 122 5.58 -2.52 -18.84
N VAL A 123 6.51 -2.30 -17.90
CA VAL A 123 7.80 -3.00 -17.85
C VAL A 123 7.60 -4.51 -17.74
N ILE A 124 6.69 -4.97 -16.87
CA ILE A 124 6.34 -6.40 -16.75
C ILE A 124 5.74 -6.93 -18.06
N ALA A 125 4.86 -6.16 -18.72
CA ALA A 125 4.28 -6.56 -20.01
C ALA A 125 5.34 -6.69 -21.11
N HIS A 126 6.36 -5.82 -21.14
CA HIS A 126 7.49 -5.91 -22.06
C HIS A 126 8.34 -7.16 -21.81
N ARG A 127 8.57 -7.52 -20.54
CA ARG A 127 9.43 -8.66 -20.15
C ARG A 127 8.73 -10.01 -20.22
N HIS A 128 7.43 -10.06 -19.85
CA HIS A 128 6.68 -11.31 -19.62
C HIS A 128 5.45 -11.45 -20.54
N GLY A 129 5.15 -10.44 -21.36
CA GLY A 129 3.97 -10.43 -22.22
C GLY A 129 2.76 -9.73 -21.58
N ARG A 130 1.83 -9.30 -22.42
CA ARG A 130 0.62 -8.55 -21.99
C ARG A 130 -0.39 -9.39 -21.22
N ASP A 131 -0.31 -10.71 -21.32
CA ASP A 131 -1.16 -11.64 -20.58
C ASP A 131 -0.67 -11.90 -19.14
N ALA A 132 0.52 -11.40 -18.77
CA ALA A 132 1.02 -11.49 -17.40
C ALA A 132 0.03 -10.88 -16.40
N VAL A 133 -0.29 -11.63 -15.34
CA VAL A 133 -1.12 -11.11 -14.24
C VAL A 133 -0.25 -10.30 -13.30
N VAL A 134 -0.58 -9.03 -13.13
CA VAL A 134 0.08 -8.13 -12.19
C VAL A 134 -0.79 -7.90 -10.97
N GLY A 135 -0.17 -7.78 -9.79
CA GLY A 135 -0.85 -7.44 -8.54
C GLY A 135 -0.15 -6.27 -7.86
N SER A 136 -0.87 -5.17 -7.62
CA SER A 136 -0.35 -4.01 -6.90
C SER A 136 -0.70 -4.10 -5.42
N PHE A 137 0.31 -4.01 -4.53
CA PHE A 137 0.19 -4.10 -3.08
C PHE A 137 1.03 -3.02 -2.42
N ALA A 138 0.41 -2.21 -1.56
CA ALA A 138 1.13 -1.13 -0.87
C ALA A 138 2.25 -1.66 0.02
N ALA A 139 3.37 -0.95 0.05
CA ALA A 139 4.57 -1.31 0.81
C ALA A 139 4.41 -1.20 2.33
N ASP A 140 3.35 -0.54 2.80
CA ASP A 140 3.24 -0.01 4.16
C ASP A 140 1.97 -0.44 4.91
N HIS A 141 1.29 -1.49 4.40
CA HIS A 141 0.14 -2.11 5.05
C HIS A 141 0.53 -3.36 5.85
N THR A 142 -0.17 -3.61 6.94
CA THR A 142 -0.06 -4.87 7.71
C THR A 142 -1.24 -5.78 7.45
N VAL A 143 -1.02 -7.09 7.57
CA VAL A 143 -2.03 -8.14 7.43
C VAL A 143 -1.76 -9.22 8.47
N ALA A 144 -2.72 -9.45 9.36
CA ALA A 144 -2.57 -10.45 10.43
C ALA A 144 -2.77 -11.89 9.94
N ASP A 145 -3.77 -12.13 9.08
CA ASP A 145 -4.02 -13.46 8.50
C ASP A 145 -3.44 -13.56 7.08
N ARG A 146 -2.18 -13.99 7.02
CA ARG A 146 -1.45 -14.21 5.74
C ARG A 146 -2.08 -15.33 4.90
N THR A 147 -2.79 -16.28 5.51
CA THR A 147 -3.45 -17.39 4.79
C THR A 147 -4.70 -16.89 4.06
N ALA A 148 -5.56 -16.14 4.76
CA ALA A 148 -6.73 -15.51 4.16
C ALA A 148 -6.33 -14.55 3.03
N PHE A 149 -5.28 -13.73 3.24
CA PHE A 149 -4.70 -12.87 2.21
C PHE A 149 -4.28 -13.66 0.97
N ALA A 150 -3.47 -14.70 1.15
CA ALA A 150 -2.99 -15.51 0.03
C ALA A 150 -4.15 -16.19 -0.73
N GLY A 151 -5.20 -16.62 -0.02
CA GLY A 151 -6.42 -17.15 -0.60
C GLY A 151 -7.16 -16.14 -1.47
N ALA A 152 -7.32 -14.91 -0.98
CA ALA A 152 -7.98 -13.82 -1.71
C ALA A 152 -7.16 -13.42 -2.96
N VAL A 153 -5.84 -13.33 -2.85
CA VAL A 153 -4.94 -12.98 -3.98
C VAL A 153 -5.02 -14.05 -5.08
N ARG A 154 -5.06 -15.35 -4.71
CA ARG A 154 -5.22 -16.43 -5.71
C ARG A 154 -6.56 -16.35 -6.45
N GLN A 155 -7.66 -16.09 -5.74
CA GLN A 155 -8.96 -15.89 -6.36
C GLN A 155 -8.97 -14.66 -7.27
N ALA A 156 -8.36 -13.56 -6.83
CA ALA A 156 -8.23 -12.36 -7.63
C ALA A 156 -7.45 -12.61 -8.93
N ALA A 157 -6.41 -13.46 -8.90
CA ALA A 157 -5.67 -13.83 -10.09
C ALA A 157 -6.52 -14.60 -11.12
N LEU A 158 -7.35 -15.54 -10.66
CA LEU A 158 -8.28 -16.28 -11.51
C LEU A 158 -9.32 -15.36 -12.17
N LEU A 159 -9.82 -14.37 -11.44
CA LEU A 159 -10.72 -13.35 -11.98
C LEU A 159 -10.00 -12.46 -13.00
N ALA A 160 -8.76 -12.06 -12.71
CA ALA A 160 -7.95 -11.23 -13.61
C ALA A 160 -7.67 -11.91 -14.95
N GLU A 161 -7.46 -13.24 -14.97
CA GLU A 161 -7.34 -14.00 -16.22
C GLU A 161 -8.58 -13.91 -17.12
N GLN A 162 -9.75 -13.74 -16.51
CA GLN A 162 -11.01 -13.54 -17.25
C GLN A 162 -11.20 -12.09 -17.75
N GLY A 163 -10.22 -11.21 -17.50
CA GLY A 163 -10.24 -9.81 -17.96
C GLY A 163 -10.81 -8.82 -16.96
N TRP A 164 -11.11 -9.24 -15.71
CA TRP A 164 -11.53 -8.31 -14.67
C TRP A 164 -10.38 -7.46 -14.15
N VAL A 165 -10.65 -6.20 -13.84
CA VAL A 165 -9.86 -5.43 -12.87
C VAL A 165 -10.35 -5.83 -11.48
N VAL A 166 -9.50 -6.48 -10.69
CA VAL A 166 -9.92 -7.05 -9.42
C VAL A 166 -9.34 -6.26 -8.26
N THR A 167 -10.17 -5.91 -7.28
CA THR A 167 -9.72 -5.32 -6.01
C THR A 167 -9.95 -6.30 -4.85
N ILE A 168 -9.09 -6.21 -3.82
CA ILE A 168 -9.30 -6.93 -2.57
C ILE A 168 -10.17 -6.05 -1.66
N GLY A 169 -11.37 -6.52 -1.37
CA GLY A 169 -12.34 -5.81 -0.53
C GLY A 169 -12.19 -6.21 0.93
N ILE A 170 -11.82 -5.25 1.78
CA ILE A 170 -11.64 -5.49 3.22
C ILE A 170 -12.97 -5.39 3.95
N GLU A 171 -13.24 -6.31 4.87
CA GLU A 171 -14.40 -6.20 5.75
C GLU A 171 -14.31 -4.91 6.58
N ALA A 172 -15.34 -4.05 6.44
CA ALA A 172 -15.37 -2.78 7.15
C ALA A 172 -15.74 -3.01 8.63
N THR A 173 -14.84 -2.65 9.53
CA THR A 173 -15.04 -2.80 10.98
C THR A 173 -15.62 -1.54 11.64
N GLY A 174 -15.73 -0.43 10.87
CA GLY A 174 -16.27 0.84 11.35
C GLY A 174 -16.54 1.82 10.20
N PRO A 175 -17.24 2.96 10.47
CA PRO A 175 -17.58 3.96 9.46
C PRO A 175 -16.39 4.91 9.21
N SER A 176 -15.31 4.43 8.55
CA SER A 176 -14.12 5.23 8.26
C SER A 176 -14.36 6.20 7.10
N THR A 177 -13.99 7.46 7.28
CA THR A 177 -13.94 8.47 6.22
C THR A 177 -12.56 8.55 5.54
N ALA A 178 -11.61 7.72 6.00
CA ALA A 178 -10.24 7.70 5.47
C ALA A 178 -10.08 6.77 4.27
N PHE A 179 -11.02 5.83 4.07
CA PHE A 179 -10.94 4.80 3.05
C PHE A 179 -11.99 4.96 1.95
N GLY A 180 -11.70 4.39 0.78
CA GLY A 180 -12.70 4.16 -0.25
C GLY A 180 -13.62 2.98 0.11
N TYR A 181 -14.83 2.98 -0.44
CA TYR A 181 -15.83 1.93 -0.26
C TYR A 181 -16.19 1.30 -1.59
N ILE A 182 -16.25 -0.03 -1.61
CA ILE A 182 -16.61 -0.87 -2.74
C ILE A 182 -17.98 -1.48 -2.46
N HIS A 183 -18.97 -1.19 -3.30
CA HIS A 183 -20.27 -1.86 -3.24
C HIS A 183 -20.17 -3.21 -3.93
N ALA A 184 -20.17 -4.29 -3.16
CA ALA A 184 -20.10 -5.66 -3.67
C ALA A 184 -21.51 -6.14 -4.07
N GLY A 185 -21.61 -6.66 -5.29
CA GLY A 185 -22.85 -7.18 -5.87
C GLY A 185 -22.87 -8.71 -5.99
N ASP A 186 -23.47 -9.18 -7.07
CA ASP A 186 -23.65 -10.60 -7.36
C ASP A 186 -22.32 -11.35 -7.54
N PRO A 187 -22.30 -12.69 -7.31
CA PRO A 187 -21.16 -13.54 -7.63
C PRO A 187 -20.71 -13.39 -9.09
N THR A 188 -19.42 -13.57 -9.31
CA THR A 188 -18.83 -13.59 -10.67
C THR A 188 -18.96 -14.93 -11.36
N ASP A 189 -19.25 -16.00 -10.60
CA ASP A 189 -19.37 -17.39 -11.05
C ASP A 189 -18.11 -17.93 -11.76
N VAL A 190 -16.93 -17.36 -11.46
CA VAL A 190 -15.66 -17.83 -12.00
C VAL A 190 -15.18 -19.05 -11.22
N PRO A 191 -14.90 -20.19 -11.90
CA PRO A 191 -14.40 -21.40 -11.24
C PRO A 191 -13.10 -21.13 -10.47
N GLY A 192 -13.03 -21.61 -9.22
CA GLY A 192 -11.87 -21.40 -8.34
C GLY A 192 -11.86 -20.05 -7.60
N ALA A 193 -12.83 -19.15 -7.88
CA ALA A 193 -13.00 -17.87 -7.20
C ALA A 193 -14.40 -17.71 -6.59
N PRO A 194 -14.80 -18.56 -5.63
CA PRO A 194 -16.17 -18.57 -5.07
C PRO A 194 -16.55 -17.28 -4.35
N ASP A 195 -15.55 -16.53 -3.83
CA ASP A 195 -15.79 -15.28 -3.13
C ASP A 195 -15.83 -14.07 -4.07
N GLY A 196 -15.52 -14.25 -5.36
CA GLY A 196 -15.54 -13.18 -6.36
C GLY A 196 -16.91 -12.53 -6.50
N ARG A 197 -17.00 -11.21 -6.43
CA ARG A 197 -18.23 -10.41 -6.57
C ARG A 197 -18.02 -9.33 -7.62
N ARG A 198 -19.08 -9.02 -8.37
CA ARG A 198 -19.12 -7.84 -9.24
C ARG A 198 -19.12 -6.58 -8.39
N VAL A 199 -18.45 -5.52 -8.84
CA VAL A 199 -18.52 -4.22 -8.18
C VAL A 199 -19.64 -3.40 -8.82
N LEU A 200 -20.57 -2.94 -7.98
CA LEU A 200 -21.72 -2.12 -8.40
C LEU A 200 -21.42 -0.62 -8.30
N GLY A 201 -20.44 -0.24 -7.50
CA GLY A 201 -20.07 1.14 -7.29
C GLY A 201 -18.82 1.27 -6.45
N PHE A 202 -18.18 2.43 -6.58
CA PHE A 202 -16.97 2.80 -5.88
C PHE A 202 -17.14 4.22 -5.34
N THR A 203 -16.78 4.47 -4.08
CA THR A 203 -16.88 5.79 -3.46
C THR A 203 -15.63 6.05 -2.65
N GLU A 204 -14.82 7.00 -3.06
CA GLU A 204 -13.58 7.35 -2.35
C GLU A 204 -13.88 8.37 -1.24
N LYS A 205 -13.47 8.04 -0.02
CA LYS A 205 -13.53 8.88 1.18
C LYS A 205 -14.89 9.58 1.38
N PRO A 206 -15.97 8.82 1.63
CA PRO A 206 -17.29 9.39 1.88
C PRO A 206 -17.31 10.23 3.17
N ASP A 207 -18.33 11.05 3.33
CA ASP A 207 -18.60 11.69 4.62
C ASP A 207 -19.04 10.67 5.69
N ALA A 208 -19.07 11.10 6.97
CA ALA A 208 -19.34 10.22 8.10
C ALA A 208 -20.75 9.56 8.04
N ASP A 209 -21.75 10.30 7.60
CA ASP A 209 -23.13 9.82 7.51
C ASP A 209 -23.25 8.76 6.40
N THR A 210 -22.61 9.01 5.27
CA THR A 210 -22.52 8.07 4.15
C THR A 210 -21.75 6.81 4.54
N ALA A 211 -20.61 6.94 5.22
CA ALA A 211 -19.81 5.81 5.70
C ALA A 211 -20.62 4.94 6.69
N ALA A 212 -21.34 5.56 7.62
CA ALA A 212 -22.23 4.84 8.56
C ALA A 212 -23.38 4.12 7.84
N ALA A 213 -23.99 4.76 6.83
CA ALA A 213 -25.03 4.14 6.02
C ALA A 213 -24.49 2.92 5.25
N TYR A 214 -23.30 3.02 4.66
CA TYR A 214 -22.67 1.90 3.95
C TYR A 214 -22.39 0.71 4.87
N LEU A 215 -21.83 0.99 6.07
CA LEU A 215 -21.57 -0.06 7.06
C LEU A 215 -22.86 -0.79 7.47
N ALA A 216 -23.96 -0.05 7.64
CA ALA A 216 -25.24 -0.61 8.08
C ALA A 216 -25.88 -1.57 7.05
N THR A 217 -25.58 -1.46 5.76
CA THR A 217 -26.08 -2.37 4.71
C THR A 217 -25.42 -3.75 4.74
N GLY A 218 -24.15 -3.81 5.15
CA GLY A 218 -23.31 -5.02 5.09
C GLY A 218 -22.75 -5.36 3.70
N ASP A 219 -23.12 -4.61 2.64
CA ASP A 219 -22.74 -4.90 1.26
C ASP A 219 -21.48 -4.15 0.81
N TYR A 220 -20.99 -3.23 1.64
CA TYR A 220 -19.79 -2.45 1.34
C TYR A 220 -18.54 -3.03 1.98
N ARG A 221 -17.43 -2.88 1.28
CA ARG A 221 -16.07 -3.25 1.72
C ARG A 221 -15.17 -2.05 1.61
N TRP A 222 -14.15 -1.95 2.48
CA TRP A 222 -13.12 -0.95 2.28
C TRP A 222 -12.23 -1.29 1.10
N ASN A 223 -11.84 -0.29 0.33
CA ASN A 223 -10.81 -0.40 -0.69
C ASN A 223 -9.43 -0.27 -0.04
N ALA A 224 -8.66 -1.35 -0.06
CA ALA A 224 -7.28 -1.35 0.42
C ALA A 224 -6.26 -0.85 -0.61
N GLY A 225 -6.70 -0.43 -1.80
CA GLY A 225 -5.79 -0.05 -2.89
C GLY A 225 -4.99 -1.22 -3.46
N MET A 226 -5.44 -2.44 -3.25
CA MET A 226 -4.83 -3.65 -3.80
C MET A 226 -5.57 -4.04 -5.07
N PHE A 227 -4.86 -4.08 -6.20
CA PHE A 227 -5.44 -4.41 -7.51
C PHE A 227 -4.70 -5.55 -8.17
N VAL A 228 -5.46 -6.52 -8.71
CA VAL A 228 -4.94 -7.65 -9.49
C VAL A 228 -5.60 -7.63 -10.87
N VAL A 229 -4.79 -7.65 -11.93
CA VAL A 229 -5.29 -7.48 -13.30
C VAL A 229 -4.27 -8.02 -14.30
N ARG A 230 -4.68 -8.44 -15.51
CA ARG A 230 -3.72 -8.67 -16.60
C ARG A 230 -3.09 -7.34 -17.00
N ALA A 231 -1.77 -7.33 -17.18
CA ALA A 231 -1.02 -6.12 -17.56
C ALA A 231 -1.61 -5.47 -18.82
N GLY A 232 -1.93 -6.26 -19.84
CA GLY A 232 -2.57 -5.77 -21.06
C GLY A 232 -3.91 -5.09 -20.82
N VAL A 233 -4.77 -5.66 -19.97
CA VAL A 233 -6.09 -5.09 -19.63
C VAL A 233 -5.92 -3.73 -18.93
N LEU A 234 -5.02 -3.64 -17.97
CA LEU A 234 -4.72 -2.38 -17.29
C LEU A 234 -4.23 -1.30 -18.27
N LEU A 235 -3.29 -1.66 -19.15
CA LEU A 235 -2.71 -0.74 -20.13
C LEU A 235 -3.72 -0.33 -21.20
N ASP A 236 -4.64 -1.21 -21.62
CA ASP A 236 -5.70 -0.88 -22.57
C ASP A 236 -6.71 0.10 -21.95
N HIS A 237 -7.16 -0.13 -20.72
CA HIS A 237 -7.98 0.83 -20.00
C HIS A 237 -7.27 2.17 -19.81
N LEU A 238 -5.98 2.15 -19.49
CA LEU A 238 -5.20 3.38 -19.35
C LEU A 238 -5.11 4.14 -20.69
N ALA A 239 -4.91 3.44 -21.81
CA ALA A 239 -4.86 4.04 -23.13
C ALA A 239 -6.21 4.66 -23.55
N GLU A 240 -7.33 4.01 -23.20
CA GLU A 240 -8.67 4.51 -23.46
C GLU A 240 -9.02 5.72 -22.60
N LEU A 241 -8.77 5.63 -21.29
CA LEU A 241 -9.23 6.64 -20.32
C LEU A 241 -8.26 7.81 -20.15
N ARG A 242 -6.95 7.57 -20.34
CA ARG A 242 -5.86 8.56 -20.13
C ARG A 242 -4.78 8.42 -21.22
N PRO A 243 -5.07 8.68 -22.49
CA PRO A 243 -4.18 8.38 -23.61
C PRO A 243 -2.80 9.03 -23.52
N GLN A 244 -2.71 10.25 -22.98
CA GLN A 244 -1.43 10.94 -22.83
C GLN A 244 -0.55 10.30 -21.74
N LEU A 245 -1.16 9.90 -20.61
CA LEU A 245 -0.47 9.18 -19.54
C LEU A 245 0.02 7.81 -20.04
N ALA A 246 -0.84 7.07 -20.74
CA ALA A 246 -0.51 5.78 -21.34
C ALA A 246 0.67 5.89 -22.31
N ALA A 247 0.64 6.85 -23.23
CA ALA A 247 1.73 7.06 -24.21
C ALA A 247 3.06 7.41 -23.53
N GLY A 248 3.02 8.23 -22.47
CA GLY A 248 4.22 8.55 -21.69
C GLY A 248 4.81 7.34 -20.95
N ILE A 249 3.95 6.55 -20.30
CA ILE A 249 4.35 5.33 -19.61
C ILE A 249 4.91 4.28 -20.57
N ASP A 250 4.25 4.06 -21.72
CA ASP A 250 4.70 3.10 -22.72
C ASP A 250 6.09 3.48 -23.29
N ALA A 251 6.31 4.76 -23.61
CA ALA A 251 7.61 5.24 -24.07
C ALA A 251 8.73 5.02 -23.03
N ILE A 252 8.44 5.25 -21.74
CA ILE A 252 9.41 5.02 -20.66
C ILE A 252 9.67 3.50 -20.49
N ALA A 253 8.62 2.68 -20.49
CA ALA A 253 8.74 1.24 -20.34
C ALA A 253 9.50 0.58 -21.50
N ALA A 254 9.29 1.04 -22.74
CA ALA A 254 10.02 0.57 -23.91
C ALA A 254 11.54 0.86 -23.82
N ALA A 255 11.91 1.94 -23.13
CA ALA A 255 13.31 2.31 -22.90
C ALA A 255 13.90 1.74 -21.60
N TRP A 256 13.10 1.03 -20.77
CA TRP A 256 13.54 0.68 -19.41
C TRP A 256 14.79 -0.18 -19.34
N ASP A 257 14.88 -1.16 -20.23
CA ASP A 257 15.97 -2.15 -20.25
C ASP A 257 17.05 -1.84 -21.30
N VAL A 258 17.09 -0.60 -21.83
CA VAL A 258 18.09 -0.15 -22.81
C VAL A 258 18.87 1.07 -22.31
N PRO A 259 20.02 1.41 -22.91
CA PRO A 259 20.88 2.52 -22.43
C PRO A 259 20.20 3.90 -22.38
N GLU A 260 19.20 4.11 -23.21
CA GLU A 260 18.49 5.40 -23.36
C GLU A 260 17.49 5.66 -22.20
N ARG A 261 17.33 4.73 -21.25
CA ARG A 261 16.37 4.81 -20.13
C ARG A 261 16.42 6.16 -19.42
N GLU A 262 17.58 6.59 -19.00
CA GLU A 262 17.72 7.81 -18.19
C GLU A 262 17.27 9.07 -18.95
N GLU A 263 17.58 9.15 -20.25
CA GLU A 263 17.19 10.27 -21.11
C GLU A 263 15.66 10.30 -21.31
N VAL A 264 15.08 9.15 -21.67
CA VAL A 264 13.61 9.03 -21.87
C VAL A 264 12.86 9.29 -20.58
N LEU A 265 13.34 8.77 -19.46
CA LEU A 265 12.73 8.97 -18.14
C LEU A 265 12.76 10.47 -17.75
N ALA A 266 13.91 11.14 -17.92
CA ALA A 266 14.06 12.56 -17.61
C ALA A 266 13.17 13.45 -18.48
N GLU A 267 12.97 13.10 -19.77
CA GLU A 267 12.11 13.84 -20.70
C GLU A 267 10.62 13.62 -20.41
N ARG A 268 10.20 12.34 -20.23
CA ARG A 268 8.78 11.96 -20.21
C ARG A 268 8.15 12.03 -18.84
N TRP A 269 8.87 11.66 -17.78
CA TRP A 269 8.32 11.57 -16.44
C TRP A 269 7.71 12.88 -15.90
N PRO A 270 8.33 14.06 -16.08
CA PRO A 270 7.75 15.33 -15.61
C PRO A 270 6.40 15.68 -16.23
N ALA A 271 6.12 15.17 -17.43
CA ALA A 271 4.88 15.44 -18.16
C ALA A 271 3.74 14.47 -17.82
N LEU A 272 4.01 13.39 -17.07
CA LEU A 272 2.97 12.43 -16.67
C LEU A 272 1.95 13.09 -15.75
N GLU A 273 0.67 12.81 -16.00
CA GLU A 273 -0.44 13.24 -15.13
C GLU A 273 -0.26 12.65 -13.73
N LYS A 274 -0.52 13.48 -12.72
CA LYS A 274 -0.52 13.04 -11.32
C LYS A 274 -1.93 12.62 -10.92
N ILE A 275 -2.19 11.31 -10.85
CA ILE A 275 -3.51 10.75 -10.57
C ILE A 275 -3.38 9.39 -9.87
N ALA A 276 -4.29 9.11 -8.93
CA ALA A 276 -4.40 7.80 -8.29
C ALA A 276 -5.04 6.77 -9.25
N ILE A 277 -4.66 5.49 -9.11
CA ILE A 277 -5.25 4.38 -9.89
C ILE A 277 -6.75 4.27 -9.67
N ASP A 278 -7.23 4.63 -8.47
CA ASP A 278 -8.64 4.63 -8.11
C ASP A 278 -9.45 5.51 -9.07
N HIS A 279 -9.02 6.75 -9.28
CA HIS A 279 -9.68 7.70 -10.19
C HIS A 279 -9.37 7.45 -11.66
N ALA A 280 -8.14 6.98 -11.95
CA ALA A 280 -7.73 6.76 -13.34
C ALA A 280 -8.40 5.53 -13.96
N ILE A 281 -8.57 4.47 -13.18
CA ILE A 281 -8.99 3.14 -13.65
C ILE A 281 -10.18 2.60 -12.85
N ALA A 282 -10.08 2.47 -11.51
CA ALA A 282 -11.05 1.69 -10.74
C ALA A 282 -12.47 2.26 -10.84
N GLU A 283 -12.66 3.56 -10.63
CA GLU A 283 -13.98 4.21 -10.69
C GLU A 283 -14.61 4.14 -12.11
N PRO A 284 -13.94 4.57 -13.20
CA PRO A 284 -14.53 4.53 -14.52
C PRO A 284 -14.76 3.10 -15.03
N VAL A 285 -13.86 2.16 -14.74
CA VAL A 285 -14.02 0.75 -15.13
C VAL A 285 -15.15 0.08 -14.32
N ALA A 286 -15.31 0.43 -13.02
CA ALA A 286 -16.44 -0.04 -12.21
C ALA A 286 -17.77 0.47 -12.75
N ALA A 287 -17.84 1.74 -13.15
CA ALA A 287 -19.05 2.31 -13.79
C ALA A 287 -19.40 1.60 -15.10
N ALA A 288 -18.42 1.06 -15.82
CA ALA A 288 -18.60 0.24 -17.02
C ALA A 288 -18.87 -1.25 -16.71
N GLY A 289 -18.87 -1.67 -15.44
CA GLY A 289 -19.11 -3.05 -15.03
C GLY A 289 -17.89 -3.99 -15.20
N GLY A 290 -16.68 -3.45 -15.35
CA GLY A 290 -15.43 -4.21 -15.57
C GLY A 290 -14.64 -4.51 -14.31
N VAL A 291 -15.13 -4.15 -13.12
CA VAL A 291 -14.43 -4.39 -11.83
C VAL A 291 -15.09 -5.53 -11.07
N ALA A 292 -14.27 -6.40 -10.50
CA ALA A 292 -14.66 -7.40 -9.51
C ALA A 292 -13.93 -7.16 -8.18
N THR A 293 -14.47 -7.69 -7.09
CA THR A 293 -13.82 -7.67 -5.77
C THR A 293 -13.81 -9.06 -5.16
N VAL A 294 -12.78 -9.35 -4.38
CA VAL A 294 -12.72 -10.52 -3.49
C VAL A 294 -12.82 -10.02 -2.05
N PRO A 295 -14.00 -10.11 -1.42
CA PRO A 295 -14.16 -9.76 -0.01
C PRO A 295 -13.36 -10.68 0.89
N VAL A 296 -12.65 -10.11 1.88
CA VAL A 296 -11.87 -10.89 2.84
C VAL A 296 -11.74 -10.18 4.18
N SER A 297 -11.79 -10.97 5.26
CA SER A 297 -11.41 -10.55 6.61
C SER A 297 -10.02 -11.13 6.89
N MET A 298 -9.00 -10.29 7.03
CA MET A 298 -7.60 -10.71 7.16
C MET A 298 -6.80 -9.88 8.17
N GLY A 299 -7.48 -9.08 9.00
CA GLY A 299 -6.80 -8.20 9.96
C GLY A 299 -5.88 -7.18 9.26
N TRP A 300 -6.40 -6.56 8.18
CA TRP A 300 -5.70 -5.53 7.45
C TRP A 300 -5.71 -4.20 8.21
N ASN A 301 -4.57 -3.49 8.17
CA ASN A 301 -4.45 -2.13 8.69
C ASN A 301 -3.50 -1.32 7.79
N ASP A 302 -3.87 -0.07 7.49
CA ASP A 302 -3.06 0.83 6.67
C ASP A 302 -1.94 1.54 7.46
N VAL A 303 -1.89 1.36 8.80
CA VAL A 303 -0.95 2.02 9.71
C VAL A 303 -0.92 3.53 9.48
N GLY A 304 -2.11 4.13 9.38
CA GLY A 304 -2.29 5.52 8.95
C GLY A 304 -1.81 6.57 9.94
N GLY A 305 -1.66 6.21 11.23
CA GLY A 305 -1.24 7.10 12.30
C GLY A 305 -0.98 6.37 13.61
N PHE A 306 -0.80 7.10 14.69
CA PHE A 306 -0.54 6.53 16.02
C PHE A 306 -1.76 5.85 16.63
N ASP A 307 -2.98 6.20 16.23
CA ASP A 307 -4.20 5.48 16.52
C ASP A 307 -4.10 4.02 16.08
N ALA A 308 -3.77 3.79 14.83
CA ALA A 308 -3.57 2.46 14.27
C ALA A 308 -2.40 1.71 14.92
N LEU A 309 -1.29 2.40 15.23
CA LEU A 309 -0.16 1.78 15.93
C LEU A 309 -0.50 1.31 17.35
N THR A 310 -1.35 2.06 18.06
CA THR A 310 -1.79 1.66 19.41
C THR A 310 -2.59 0.36 19.39
N GLU A 311 -3.30 0.07 18.29
CA GLU A 311 -4.02 -1.18 18.10
C GLU A 311 -3.10 -2.35 17.71
N LEU A 312 -2.03 -2.07 16.96
CA LEU A 312 -1.11 -3.08 16.42
C LEU A 312 -0.05 -3.52 17.42
N VAL A 313 0.43 -2.60 18.27
CA VAL A 313 1.50 -2.88 19.22
C VAL A 313 0.90 -3.41 20.53
N ALA A 314 1.04 -4.71 20.75
CA ALA A 314 0.51 -5.34 21.95
C ALA A 314 1.14 -4.75 23.24
N PRO A 315 0.34 -4.47 24.27
CA PRO A 315 0.88 -4.03 25.56
C PRO A 315 1.71 -5.12 26.21
N ARG A 316 2.81 -4.74 26.87
CA ARG A 316 3.65 -5.66 27.64
C ARG A 316 2.88 -6.22 28.83
N SER A 317 2.98 -7.52 29.06
CA SER A 317 2.32 -8.19 30.17
C SER A 317 3.05 -8.02 31.50
N GLU A 318 4.37 -7.81 31.49
CA GLU A 318 5.24 -7.78 32.67
C GLU A 318 6.36 -6.73 32.54
N GLY A 319 6.99 -6.43 33.67
CA GLY A 319 8.15 -5.54 33.73
C GLY A 319 7.82 -4.07 33.94
N PRO A 320 8.83 -3.18 33.88
CA PRO A 320 8.68 -1.75 34.18
C PRO A 320 7.72 -0.99 33.26
N ALA A 321 7.43 -1.54 32.08
CA ALA A 321 6.51 -0.98 31.09
C ALA A 321 5.24 -1.83 30.92
N ALA A 322 4.84 -2.62 31.92
CA ALA A 322 3.61 -3.41 31.87
C ALA A 322 2.38 -2.51 31.62
N GLY A 323 1.44 -2.97 30.80
CA GLY A 323 0.25 -2.25 30.39
C GLY A 323 0.43 -1.27 29.24
N ALA A 324 1.65 -1.06 28.74
CA ALA A 324 1.93 -0.18 27.59
C ALA A 324 2.52 -0.95 26.40
N GLY A 325 2.17 -0.53 25.18
CA GLY A 325 2.84 -0.92 23.97
C GLY A 325 4.19 -0.21 23.85
N VAL A 326 5.27 -0.94 23.63
CA VAL A 326 6.61 -0.36 23.51
C VAL A 326 7.28 -0.85 22.23
N LEU A 327 7.70 0.10 21.41
CA LEU A 327 8.58 -0.12 20.26
C LEU A 327 10.02 0.17 20.71
N ASP A 328 10.79 -0.86 20.99
CA ASP A 328 12.18 -0.74 21.49
C ASP A 328 13.17 -0.32 20.38
N SER A 329 12.85 -0.64 19.13
CA SER A 329 13.62 -0.26 17.96
C SER A 329 12.63 -0.07 16.81
N VAL A 330 12.71 1.06 16.16
CA VAL A 330 11.95 1.37 14.94
C VAL A 330 12.85 1.20 13.71
N ASP A 331 14.15 0.98 13.95
CA ASP A 331 15.14 0.69 12.94
C ASP A 331 15.15 -0.81 12.64
N SER A 332 14.76 -1.19 11.43
CA SER A 332 15.16 -2.50 10.92
C SER A 332 16.69 -2.56 10.92
N ALA A 333 17.26 -3.66 11.37
CA ALA A 333 18.66 -3.81 11.77
C ALA A 333 19.76 -3.62 10.68
N ASP A 334 19.44 -2.99 9.55
CA ASP A 334 20.38 -2.77 8.45
C ASP A 334 20.30 -1.32 7.95
N GLY A 335 21.07 -0.46 8.60
CA GLY A 335 21.17 0.95 8.19
C GLY A 335 22.24 1.70 8.99
N ALA A 336 23.39 1.09 9.21
CA ALA A 336 24.56 1.78 9.74
C ALA A 336 25.19 2.64 8.65
N ASP A 337 24.59 3.79 8.37
CA ASP A 337 25.28 4.85 7.63
C ASP A 337 25.31 6.11 8.51
N GLY A 338 26.50 6.44 8.99
CA GLY A 338 26.78 7.74 9.60
C GLY A 338 27.54 7.75 10.92
N ALA A 339 28.40 6.79 11.20
CA ALA A 339 29.41 6.96 12.24
C ALA A 339 30.79 6.87 11.62
N ASP A 340 31.39 8.05 11.45
CA ASP A 340 32.79 8.24 11.08
C ASP A 340 33.71 7.38 11.97
N GLY A 341 34.42 6.39 11.41
CA GLY A 341 35.73 5.93 11.82
C GLY A 341 35.89 5.30 13.21
N ALA A 342 35.03 4.35 13.63
CA ALA A 342 35.43 3.46 14.74
C ALA A 342 35.54 2.01 14.21
N GLU A 343 36.76 1.56 13.95
CA GLU A 343 37.07 0.15 13.72
C GLU A 343 36.67 -0.68 14.96
N THR A 344 35.59 -1.46 14.83
CA THR A 344 35.25 -2.45 15.85
C THR A 344 36.03 -3.76 15.61
N VAL A 345 36.80 -4.17 16.57
CA VAL A 345 37.71 -5.35 16.54
C VAL A 345 36.96 -6.68 16.63
N ASP A 346 35.59 -6.71 16.66
CA ASP A 346 34.83 -7.93 16.93
C ASP A 346 33.57 -8.12 16.02
N GLY A 347 33.40 -7.39 14.95
CA GLY A 347 32.28 -7.69 14.01
C GLY A 347 30.84 -7.63 14.57
N SER A 348 30.65 -7.19 15.81
CA SER A 348 29.33 -6.93 16.38
C SER A 348 28.89 -5.50 16.08
N VAL A 349 27.82 -5.33 15.31
CA VAL A 349 27.16 -4.04 15.14
C VAL A 349 26.64 -3.62 16.52
N PRO A 350 26.98 -2.41 17.02
CA PRO A 350 26.45 -1.95 18.31
C PRO A 350 24.94 -1.84 18.20
N GLU A 351 24.23 -2.65 18.99
CA GLU A 351 22.77 -2.54 19.16
C GLU A 351 22.47 -1.13 19.68
N ALA A 352 21.57 -0.41 19.00
CA ALA A 352 21.16 0.92 19.45
C ALA A 352 20.70 0.84 20.92
N PRO A 353 21.06 1.82 21.78
CA PRO A 353 20.74 1.75 23.19
C PRO A 353 19.22 1.70 23.38
N ARG A 354 18.73 0.58 23.93
CA ARG A 354 17.31 0.45 24.27
C ARG A 354 16.94 1.48 25.33
N ALA A 355 15.83 2.17 25.14
CA ALA A 355 15.33 3.11 26.11
C ALA A 355 14.89 2.37 27.41
N ASP A 356 15.25 2.89 28.59
CA ASP A 356 14.68 2.43 29.86
C ASP A 356 13.28 3.03 29.99
N VAL A 357 12.24 2.23 29.70
CA VAL A 357 10.84 2.64 29.74
C VAL A 357 10.19 2.17 31.03
N ARG A 358 9.59 3.10 31.79
CA ARG A 358 8.86 2.83 33.04
C ARG A 358 7.46 3.42 32.98
N VAL A 359 6.45 2.60 33.29
CA VAL A 359 5.06 2.98 33.20
C VAL A 359 4.37 2.71 34.55
N VAL A 360 3.70 3.75 35.07
CA VAL A 360 2.94 3.67 36.34
C VAL A 360 1.57 4.33 36.13
N GLY A 361 0.49 3.55 36.22
CA GLY A 361 -0.89 4.07 36.05
C GLY A 361 -1.13 4.72 34.69
N SER A 362 -0.51 4.18 33.63
CA SER A 362 -0.59 4.72 32.27
C SER A 362 -0.91 3.60 31.26
N ASP A 363 -1.90 2.77 31.61
CA ASP A 363 -2.33 1.64 30.79
C ASP A 363 -2.78 2.10 29.38
N GLY A 364 -2.51 1.28 28.38
CA GLY A 364 -2.82 1.57 26.97
C GLY A 364 -1.94 2.65 26.34
N ALA A 365 -0.88 3.12 27.02
CA ALA A 365 0.08 4.02 26.41
C ALA A 365 0.88 3.34 25.31
N LEU A 366 1.29 4.10 24.29
CA LEU A 366 2.25 3.70 23.25
C LEU A 366 3.53 4.52 23.41
N ILE A 367 4.66 3.83 23.54
CA ILE A 367 5.97 4.47 23.64
C ILE A 367 6.87 3.97 22.53
N ALA A 368 7.44 4.88 21.77
CA ALA A 368 8.50 4.62 20.81
C ALA A 368 9.68 5.53 21.13
N SER A 369 10.84 4.97 21.49
CA SER A 369 12.00 5.79 21.82
C SER A 369 13.24 5.26 21.11
N THR A 370 13.91 6.15 20.38
CA THR A 370 15.17 5.90 19.67
C THR A 370 16.31 6.80 20.19
N SER A 371 16.04 7.65 21.19
CA SER A 371 17.02 8.59 21.74
C SER A 371 17.97 7.99 22.79
N GLY A 372 17.63 6.79 23.30
CA GLY A 372 18.33 6.17 24.44
C GLY A 372 18.07 6.81 25.81
N ARG A 373 17.16 7.80 25.90
CA ARG A 373 16.78 8.41 27.17
C ARG A 373 15.87 7.47 27.98
N THR A 374 15.91 7.57 29.32
CA THR A 374 14.90 6.97 30.18
C THR A 374 13.58 7.71 30.00
N VAL A 375 12.52 6.96 29.66
CA VAL A 375 11.14 7.47 29.50
C VAL A 375 10.28 6.97 30.64
N VAL A 376 9.72 7.87 31.44
CA VAL A 376 8.83 7.53 32.56
C VAL A 376 7.45 8.12 32.34
N LEU A 377 6.40 7.28 32.32
CA LEU A 377 5.01 7.70 32.27
C LEU A 377 4.35 7.45 33.63
N LEU A 378 3.78 8.52 34.20
CA LEU A 378 3.10 8.44 35.49
C LEU A 378 1.69 9.05 35.40
N GLY A 379 0.65 8.21 35.48
CA GLY A 379 -0.74 8.65 35.57
C GLY A 379 -1.29 9.28 34.26
N VAL A 380 -0.80 8.83 33.09
CA VAL A 380 -1.21 9.32 31.76
C VAL A 380 -1.68 8.16 30.86
N PRO A 381 -2.83 7.54 31.16
CA PRO A 381 -3.33 6.42 30.38
C PRO A 381 -3.60 6.82 28.93
N GLY A 382 -3.34 5.90 27.97
CA GLY A 382 -3.56 6.12 26.54
C GLY A 382 -2.62 7.14 25.89
N ALA A 383 -1.59 7.63 26.60
CA ALA A 383 -0.64 8.57 26.01
C ALA A 383 0.19 7.91 24.90
N VAL A 384 0.43 8.65 23.84
CA VAL A 384 1.40 8.32 22.77
C VAL A 384 2.64 9.18 22.96
N VAL A 385 3.78 8.56 23.22
CA VAL A 385 5.07 9.23 23.42
C VAL A 385 6.06 8.72 22.39
N VAL A 386 6.55 9.63 21.56
CA VAL A 386 7.55 9.32 20.53
C VAL A 386 8.78 10.20 20.77
N ASP A 387 9.86 9.56 21.15
CA ASP A 387 11.11 10.19 21.55
C ASP A 387 12.22 9.81 20.56
N THR A 388 12.66 10.79 19.79
CA THR A 388 13.80 10.70 18.87
C THR A 388 14.95 11.58 19.36
N PRO A 389 16.18 11.45 18.86
CA PRO A 389 17.30 12.28 19.26
C PRO A 389 17.06 13.79 19.12
N ASP A 390 16.24 14.21 18.15
CA ASP A 390 16.02 15.60 17.75
C ASP A 390 14.60 16.12 18.02
N ALA A 391 13.64 15.23 18.36
CA ALA A 391 12.24 15.62 18.58
C ALA A 391 11.55 14.72 19.59
N LEU A 392 10.62 15.31 20.36
CA LEU A 392 9.71 14.61 21.25
C LEU A 392 8.28 14.97 20.90
N LEU A 393 7.49 13.97 20.55
CA LEU A 393 6.03 14.11 20.39
C LEU A 393 5.32 13.46 21.58
N VAL A 394 4.38 14.19 22.17
CA VAL A 394 3.43 13.67 23.16
C VAL A 394 2.03 13.98 22.65
N THR A 395 1.22 12.97 22.45
CA THR A 395 -0.16 13.10 21.95
C THR A 395 -1.05 11.99 22.51
N THR A 396 -2.26 11.86 21.98
CA THR A 396 -3.16 10.72 22.22
C THR A 396 -3.65 10.17 20.88
N PRO A 397 -4.19 8.94 20.82
CA PRO A 397 -4.70 8.35 19.59
C PRO A 397 -5.72 9.23 18.86
N GLU A 398 -6.61 9.90 19.60
CA GLU A 398 -7.67 10.76 19.04
C GLU A 398 -7.10 11.99 18.31
N HIS A 399 -5.88 12.41 18.65
CA HIS A 399 -5.20 13.56 18.04
C HIS A 399 -4.17 13.15 16.97
N SER A 400 -4.03 11.86 16.69
CA SER A 400 -3.07 11.31 15.74
C SER A 400 -3.13 11.98 14.36
N GLN A 401 -4.34 12.24 13.85
CA GLN A 401 -4.52 12.89 12.56
C GLN A 401 -4.00 14.35 12.53
N GLY A 402 -3.88 14.99 13.67
CA GLY A 402 -3.33 16.35 13.82
C GLY A 402 -1.82 16.44 13.59
N VAL A 403 -1.08 15.34 13.67
CA VAL A 403 0.38 15.31 13.51
C VAL A 403 0.81 15.85 12.14
N LYS A 404 0.04 15.61 11.08
CA LYS A 404 0.30 16.20 9.76
C LYS A 404 0.34 17.74 9.82
N GLY A 405 -0.56 18.35 10.58
CA GLY A 405 -0.58 19.81 10.78
C GLY A 405 0.67 20.33 11.48
N VAL A 406 1.24 19.56 12.43
CA VAL A 406 2.53 19.88 13.06
C VAL A 406 3.66 19.86 12.04
N VAL A 407 3.73 18.84 11.19
CA VAL A 407 4.72 18.74 10.09
C VAL A 407 4.60 19.94 9.14
N ASP A 408 3.38 20.33 8.76
CA ASP A 408 3.15 21.46 7.87
C ASP A 408 3.57 22.80 8.54
N ALA A 409 3.34 22.95 9.85
CA ALA A 409 3.79 24.10 10.62
C ALA A 409 5.32 24.17 10.75
N LEU A 410 6.01 23.04 10.98
CA LEU A 410 7.47 22.96 11.01
C LEU A 410 8.07 23.35 9.66
N ARG A 411 7.49 22.87 8.55
CA ARG A 411 7.90 23.24 7.19
C ARG A 411 7.73 24.73 6.94
N ALA A 412 6.59 25.33 7.34
CA ALA A 412 6.34 26.76 7.23
C ALA A 412 7.32 27.59 8.07
N ALA A 413 7.82 27.04 9.18
CA ALA A 413 8.83 27.65 10.04
C ALA A 413 10.27 27.45 9.56
N GLY A 414 10.49 26.79 8.41
CA GLY A 414 11.81 26.52 7.83
C GLY A 414 12.61 25.42 8.57
N ARG A 415 11.94 24.59 9.41
CA ARG A 415 12.57 23.50 10.14
C ARG A 415 12.60 22.21 9.31
N GLU A 416 13.24 22.29 8.12
CA GLU A 416 13.45 21.13 7.23
C GLU A 416 14.36 20.07 7.87
N ASP A 417 15.20 20.45 8.82
CA ASP A 417 16.07 19.59 9.62
C ASP A 417 15.30 18.55 10.45
N LEU A 418 14.03 18.80 10.72
CA LEU A 418 13.15 17.92 11.49
C LEU A 418 12.18 17.09 10.62
N LEU A 419 12.25 17.18 9.28
CA LEU A 419 11.25 16.59 8.39
C LEU A 419 11.72 15.38 7.58
#